data_1708614a0210d6910ac9324e247daffd
#
_entry.id   1708614a0210d6910ac9324e247daffd
#
_cell.length_a   1.000
_cell.length_b   1.000
_cell.length_c   1.000
_cell.angle_alpha   90.00
_cell.angle_beta   90.00
_cell.angle_gamma   90.00
#
_symmetry.space_group_name_H-M   'P 1'
#
loop_
_entity.id
_entity.type
_entity.pdbx_description
1 polymer ?
#
loop_
_entity_poly.entity_id
_entity_poly.type
_entity_poly.pdbx_seq_one_letter_code
_entity_poly.pdbx_strand_id
1 'polypeptide(L)'
;MRIINLLNRVIGNHGRLLKKSNEYMYWSPFISHHKPKLQINIQTQKWHCWVSNQGGHNLFQLFKKLKASKEHFDELVDIVGESKSLSSKYDKVKDKKIVRLPNEFKALWKTGSSIIKRHSIVYLQNRGIGMPDIIRYGIGYCEEGV
;
A
#
# COMPACT_ATOMS: atom_id res chain seq x y z
N MET A 1 -20.80 -18.38 9.68
CA MET A 1 -20.20 -18.14 8.33
C MET A 1 -21.03 -17.21 7.43
N ARG A 2 -21.80 -16.29 8.02
CA ARG A 2 -22.68 -15.35 7.27
C ARG A 2 -21.89 -14.47 6.28
N ILE A 3 -20.72 -13.94 6.70
CA ILE A 3 -19.90 -13.05 5.87
C ILE A 3 -19.40 -13.67 4.56
N ILE A 4 -19.07 -14.98 4.56
CA ILE A 4 -18.59 -15.68 3.36
C ILE A 4 -19.73 -15.82 2.35
N ASN A 5 -20.93 -16.14 2.84
CA ASN A 5 -22.11 -16.26 1.97
C ASN A 5 -22.46 -14.90 1.33
N LEU A 6 -22.36 -13.82 2.10
CA LEU A 6 -22.55 -12.47 1.59
C LEU A 6 -21.49 -12.12 0.52
N LEU A 7 -20.22 -12.39 0.79
CA LEU A 7 -19.14 -12.17 -0.17
C LEU A 7 -19.33 -12.97 -1.45
N ASN A 8 -19.72 -14.26 -1.35
CA ASN A 8 -19.98 -15.09 -2.52
C ASN A 8 -21.09 -14.52 -3.42
N ARG A 9 -22.16 -13.97 -2.81
CA ARG A 9 -23.25 -13.31 -3.55
C ARG A 9 -22.81 -12.01 -4.23
N VAL A 10 -22.10 -11.18 -3.51
CA VAL A 10 -21.68 -9.86 -4.01
C VAL A 10 -20.58 -9.98 -5.08
N ILE A 11 -19.64 -10.90 -4.92
CA ILE A 11 -18.55 -11.13 -5.88
C ILE A 11 -19.00 -11.98 -7.06
N GLY A 12 -20.08 -12.76 -6.87
CA GLY A 12 -20.63 -13.64 -7.91
C GLY A 12 -19.85 -14.95 -8.11
N ASN A 13 -18.98 -15.31 -7.17
CA ASN A 13 -18.26 -16.58 -7.19
C ASN A 13 -17.91 -17.07 -5.79
N HIS A 14 -17.52 -18.34 -5.67
CA HIS A 14 -17.19 -18.95 -4.39
C HIS A 14 -15.72 -18.75 -4.02
N GLY A 15 -15.49 -18.20 -2.83
CA GLY A 15 -14.15 -18.03 -2.28
C GLY A 15 -13.54 -19.35 -1.82
N ARG A 16 -12.24 -19.54 -2.09
CA ARG A 16 -11.46 -20.66 -1.60
C ARG A 16 -10.65 -20.22 -0.38
N LEU A 17 -10.81 -20.91 0.74
CA LEU A 17 -10.01 -20.68 1.95
C LEU A 17 -8.55 -21.02 1.69
N LEU A 18 -7.65 -20.12 2.03
CA LEU A 18 -6.20 -20.39 2.07
C LEU A 18 -5.86 -21.17 3.34
N LYS A 19 -5.07 -22.23 3.19
CA LYS A 19 -4.65 -23.06 4.32
C LYS A 19 -3.93 -22.20 5.37
N LYS A 20 -4.33 -22.36 6.64
CA LYS A 20 -3.74 -21.71 7.84
C LYS A 20 -3.93 -20.17 7.94
N SER A 21 -4.91 -19.60 7.27
CA SER A 21 -5.20 -18.16 7.39
C SER A 21 -6.70 -17.90 7.36
N ASN A 22 -7.12 -16.75 7.88
CA ASN A 22 -8.50 -16.25 7.74
C ASN A 22 -8.72 -15.56 6.37
N GLU A 23 -8.03 -16.02 5.34
CA GLU A 23 -7.99 -15.42 4.02
C GLU A 23 -8.67 -16.29 2.98
N TYR A 24 -9.45 -15.65 2.16
CA TYR A 24 -10.17 -16.25 1.06
C TYR A 24 -9.70 -15.69 -0.27
N MET A 25 -9.50 -16.57 -1.23
CA MET A 25 -9.18 -16.23 -2.61
C MET A 25 -10.42 -16.35 -3.47
N TYR A 26 -10.72 -15.28 -4.19
CA TYR A 26 -11.82 -15.17 -5.16
C TYR A 26 -11.28 -14.91 -6.56
N TRP A 27 -12.07 -15.27 -7.56
CA TRP A 27 -11.86 -14.77 -8.91
C TRP A 27 -12.07 -13.26 -8.91
N SER A 28 -11.24 -12.54 -9.66
CA SER A 28 -11.33 -11.09 -9.71
C SER A 28 -12.62 -10.65 -10.42
N PRO A 29 -13.46 -9.83 -9.79
CA PRO A 29 -14.63 -9.23 -10.45
C PRO A 29 -14.24 -8.03 -11.33
N PHE A 30 -13.00 -7.56 -11.26
CA PHE A 30 -12.53 -6.37 -11.98
C PHE A 30 -11.90 -6.70 -13.32
N ILE A 31 -11.17 -7.82 -13.41
CA ILE A 31 -10.43 -8.25 -14.58
C ILE A 31 -10.52 -9.78 -14.68
N SER A 32 -10.87 -10.30 -15.86
CA SER A 32 -10.85 -11.72 -16.12
C SER A 32 -9.43 -12.28 -16.04
N HIS A 33 -9.24 -13.37 -15.31
CA HIS A 33 -7.95 -14.02 -15.16
C HIS A 33 -8.13 -15.53 -14.94
N HIS A 34 -7.19 -16.34 -15.40
CA HIS A 34 -7.24 -17.82 -15.34
C HIS A 34 -7.03 -18.40 -13.92
N LYS A 35 -6.72 -17.57 -12.93
CA LYS A 35 -6.55 -17.98 -11.51
C LYS A 35 -7.25 -16.97 -10.60
N PRO A 36 -7.76 -17.39 -9.42
CA PRO A 36 -8.30 -16.48 -8.43
C PRO A 36 -7.18 -15.54 -7.94
N LYS A 37 -7.45 -14.24 -7.92
CA LYS A 37 -6.47 -13.18 -7.62
C LYS A 37 -6.99 -12.09 -6.69
N LEU A 38 -8.25 -12.16 -6.27
CA LEU A 38 -8.80 -11.30 -5.24
C LEU A 38 -8.67 -12.00 -3.89
N GLN A 39 -7.84 -11.47 -3.02
CA GLN A 39 -7.59 -11.96 -1.66
C GLN A 39 -8.35 -11.11 -0.66
N ILE A 40 -9.07 -11.75 0.25
CA ILE A 40 -9.87 -11.10 1.29
C ILE A 40 -9.57 -11.75 2.63
N ASN A 41 -9.16 -10.96 3.61
CA ASN A 41 -9.03 -11.38 4.98
C ASN A 41 -10.32 -11.04 5.73
N ILE A 42 -11.06 -12.06 6.18
CA ILE A 42 -12.36 -11.88 6.83
C ILE A 42 -12.28 -11.32 8.25
N GLN A 43 -11.14 -11.48 8.93
CA GLN A 43 -10.93 -10.98 10.28
C GLN A 43 -10.56 -9.49 10.29
N THR A 44 -9.61 -9.11 9.42
CA THR A 44 -9.15 -7.72 9.30
C THR A 44 -9.94 -6.90 8.29
N GLN A 45 -10.82 -7.55 7.51
CA GLN A 45 -11.62 -6.97 6.43
C GLN A 45 -10.80 -6.37 5.28
N LYS A 46 -9.49 -6.52 5.30
CA LYS A 46 -8.60 -6.06 4.23
C LYS A 46 -8.75 -6.94 2.99
N TRP A 47 -8.63 -6.32 1.84
CA TRP A 47 -8.67 -7.04 0.58
C TRP A 47 -7.68 -6.45 -0.42
N HIS A 48 -7.23 -7.30 -1.34
CA HIS A 48 -6.34 -6.91 -2.42
C HIS A 48 -6.57 -7.78 -3.66
N CYS A 49 -6.66 -7.15 -4.82
CA CYS A 49 -6.71 -7.83 -6.12
C CYS A 49 -5.37 -7.70 -6.83
N TRP A 50 -4.63 -8.80 -6.92
CA TRP A 50 -3.28 -8.85 -7.48
C TRP A 50 -3.20 -8.58 -8.99
N VAL A 51 -4.30 -8.74 -9.72
CA VAL A 51 -4.33 -8.49 -11.18
C VAL A 51 -4.62 -7.02 -11.48
N SER A 52 -5.61 -6.44 -10.80
CA SER A 52 -6.00 -5.05 -11.02
C SER A 52 -5.21 -4.06 -10.15
N ASN A 53 -4.34 -4.56 -9.27
CA ASN A 53 -3.60 -3.81 -8.26
C ASN A 53 -4.48 -2.86 -7.43
N GLN A 54 -5.71 -3.31 -7.15
CA GLN A 54 -6.68 -2.59 -6.34
C GLN A 54 -6.79 -3.25 -4.97
N GLY A 55 -6.91 -2.44 -3.93
CA GLY A 55 -7.05 -2.93 -2.57
C GLY A 55 -7.82 -1.96 -1.69
N GLY A 56 -8.12 -2.41 -0.48
CA GLY A 56 -8.81 -1.61 0.52
C GLY A 56 -8.66 -2.17 1.93
N HIS A 57 -8.93 -1.30 2.90
CA HIS A 57 -8.76 -1.62 4.32
C HIS A 57 -10.03 -2.17 4.97
N ASN A 58 -11.18 -2.13 4.26
CA ASN A 58 -12.45 -2.68 4.74
C ASN A 58 -13.31 -3.18 3.58
N LEU A 59 -14.29 -4.01 3.90
CA LEU A 59 -15.21 -4.60 2.92
C LEU A 59 -16.20 -3.58 2.34
N PHE A 60 -16.52 -2.50 3.04
CA PHE A 60 -17.37 -1.43 2.51
C PHE A 60 -16.78 -0.80 1.26
N GLN A 61 -15.45 -0.62 1.21
CA GLN A 61 -14.76 -0.13 0.01
C GLN A 61 -14.86 -1.11 -1.16
N LEU A 62 -14.77 -2.42 -0.88
CA LEU A 62 -14.96 -3.45 -1.89
C LEU A 62 -16.40 -3.41 -2.45
N PHE A 63 -17.40 -3.39 -1.58
CA PHE A 63 -18.81 -3.36 -1.95
C PHE A 63 -19.16 -2.10 -2.76
N LYS A 64 -18.60 -0.95 -2.38
CA LYS A 64 -18.75 0.30 -3.16
C LYS A 64 -18.16 0.17 -4.56
N LYS A 65 -16.98 -0.45 -4.70
CA LYS A 65 -16.36 -0.69 -6.01
C LYS A 65 -17.16 -1.67 -6.88
N LEU A 66 -17.79 -2.67 -6.26
CA LEU A 66 -18.64 -3.65 -6.94
C LEU A 66 -20.05 -3.13 -7.19
N LYS A 67 -20.37 -1.89 -6.76
CA LYS A 67 -21.70 -1.30 -6.85
C LYS A 67 -22.78 -2.21 -6.25
N ALA A 68 -22.47 -2.84 -5.09
CA ALA A 68 -23.37 -3.70 -4.37
C ALA A 68 -24.68 -2.97 -4.02
N SER A 69 -25.78 -3.71 -3.90
CA SER A 69 -27.09 -3.14 -3.54
C SER A 69 -27.10 -2.65 -2.07
N LYS A 70 -28.06 -1.79 -1.76
CA LYS A 70 -28.24 -1.30 -0.38
C LYS A 70 -28.45 -2.46 0.61
N GLU A 71 -29.20 -3.47 0.24
CA GLU A 71 -29.46 -4.67 1.06
C GLU A 71 -28.17 -5.40 1.45
N HIS A 72 -27.20 -5.48 0.52
CA HIS A 72 -25.90 -6.07 0.80
C HIS A 72 -25.07 -5.23 1.78
N PHE A 73 -25.20 -3.90 1.72
CA PHE A 73 -24.56 -3.01 2.68
C PHE A 73 -25.19 -3.14 4.06
N ASP A 74 -26.52 -3.20 4.14
CA ASP A 74 -27.25 -3.37 5.40
C ASP A 74 -26.89 -4.72 6.05
N GLU A 75 -26.84 -5.79 5.28
CA GLU A 75 -26.41 -7.12 5.76
C GLU A 75 -24.93 -7.11 6.20
N LEU A 76 -24.07 -6.37 5.51
CA LEU A 76 -22.65 -6.22 5.90
C LEU A 76 -22.55 -5.51 7.26
N VAL A 77 -23.34 -4.45 7.47
CA VAL A 77 -23.42 -3.73 8.76
C VAL A 77 -23.85 -4.67 9.88
N ASP A 78 -24.88 -5.49 9.66
CA ASP A 78 -25.37 -6.46 10.64
C ASP A 78 -24.33 -7.52 11.03
N ILE A 79 -23.50 -7.95 10.06
CA ILE A 79 -22.48 -8.99 10.30
C ILE A 79 -21.23 -8.42 10.98
N VAL A 80 -20.79 -7.26 10.53
CA VAL A 80 -19.51 -6.65 10.96
C VAL A 80 -19.71 -5.71 12.14
N GLY A 81 -20.97 -5.31 12.41
CA GLY A 81 -21.33 -4.23 13.28
C GLY A 81 -21.08 -2.87 12.62
N GLU A 82 -21.59 -1.81 13.20
CA GLU A 82 -21.16 -0.48 12.81
C GLU A 82 -19.64 -0.39 13.03
N SER A 83 -18.88 -0.71 12.00
CA SER A 83 -17.46 -0.40 12.00
C SER A 83 -17.40 1.13 12.07
N LYS A 84 -17.28 1.65 13.31
CA LYS A 84 -16.87 3.04 13.54
C LYS A 84 -15.77 3.27 12.54
N SER A 85 -16.05 4.11 11.56
CA SER A 85 -15.25 4.27 10.37
C SER A 85 -13.77 4.39 10.77
N LEU A 86 -13.02 3.32 10.62
CA LEU A 86 -11.56 3.35 10.71
C LEU A 86 -10.96 4.29 9.64
N SER A 87 -11.80 4.78 8.72
CA SER A 87 -11.45 5.82 7.76
C SER A 87 -10.98 7.12 8.44
N SER A 88 -11.53 7.49 9.60
CA SER A 88 -11.13 8.73 10.26
C SER A 88 -9.73 8.69 10.93
N LYS A 89 -9.13 7.50 11.07
CA LYS A 89 -7.77 7.40 11.62
C LYS A 89 -6.67 7.39 10.54
N TYR A 90 -7.02 7.09 9.29
CA TYR A 90 -6.04 7.07 8.19
C TYR A 90 -6.10 8.30 7.30
N ASP A 91 -7.22 9.06 7.32
CA ASP A 91 -7.33 10.37 6.67
C ASP A 91 -6.81 11.53 7.53
N LYS A 92 -6.35 11.26 8.73
CA LYS A 92 -5.35 12.16 9.31
C LYS A 92 -4.14 12.03 8.37
N VAL A 93 -4.07 12.94 7.40
CA VAL A 93 -2.81 13.35 6.81
C VAL A 93 -1.82 13.31 7.97
N LYS A 94 -0.99 12.27 8.00
CA LYS A 94 0.16 12.29 8.90
C LYS A 94 0.81 13.59 8.53
N ASP A 95 0.74 14.56 9.41
CA ASP A 95 1.55 15.76 9.28
C ASP A 95 2.87 15.25 8.76
N LYS A 96 3.19 15.62 7.51
CA LYS A 96 4.42 15.18 6.88
C LYS A 96 5.48 15.59 7.88
N LYS A 97 5.98 14.63 8.66
CA LYS A 97 7.10 14.90 9.56
C LYS A 97 8.10 15.58 8.65
N ILE A 98 8.31 16.87 8.86
CA ILE A 98 9.32 17.61 8.11
C ILE A 98 10.60 16.89 8.48
N VAL A 99 11.04 16.01 7.58
CA VAL A 99 12.31 15.31 7.74
C VAL A 99 13.37 16.39 7.60
N ARG A 100 13.88 16.85 8.72
CA ARG A 100 15.01 17.78 8.72
C ARG A 100 16.24 16.97 8.37
N LEU A 101 16.96 17.45 7.37
CA LEU A 101 18.27 16.90 7.05
C LEU A 101 19.19 17.09 8.27
N PRO A 102 20.14 16.17 8.52
CA PRO A 102 21.15 16.35 9.55
C PRO A 102 21.89 17.68 9.38
N ASN A 103 22.29 18.30 10.48
CA ASN A 103 23.03 19.58 10.45
C ASN A 103 24.33 19.49 9.62
N GLU A 104 24.90 18.30 9.56
CA GLU A 104 26.15 17.98 8.81
C GLU A 104 25.90 17.71 7.32
N PHE A 105 24.66 17.72 6.87
CA PHE A 105 24.34 17.43 5.48
C PHE A 105 25.02 18.42 4.54
N LYS A 106 25.86 17.90 3.65
CA LYS A 106 26.53 18.65 2.59
C LYS A 106 26.09 18.13 1.22
N ALA A 107 25.61 19.02 0.39
CA ALA A 107 25.18 18.66 -0.96
C ALA A 107 26.38 18.29 -1.83
N LEU A 108 26.30 17.18 -2.57
CA LEU A 108 27.39 16.69 -3.42
C LEU A 108 27.73 17.62 -4.59
N TRP A 109 26.79 18.42 -5.04
CA TRP A 109 27.00 19.39 -6.15
C TRP A 109 27.63 20.71 -5.72
N LYS A 110 27.68 21.01 -4.43
CA LYS A 110 28.36 22.26 -3.96
C LYS A 110 29.88 22.12 -4.05
N THR A 111 30.58 23.24 -4.21
CA THR A 111 32.05 23.31 -4.21
C THR A 111 32.61 22.80 -2.88
N GLY A 112 33.73 22.12 -2.92
CA GLY A 112 34.42 21.54 -1.76
C GLY A 112 35.17 20.26 -2.12
N SER A 113 36.31 20.02 -1.49
CA SER A 113 37.19 18.86 -1.78
C SER A 113 37.38 17.96 -0.55
N SER A 114 36.28 17.38 -0.03
CA SER A 114 36.38 16.36 1.02
C SER A 114 36.68 14.99 0.38
N ILE A 115 37.49 14.17 1.05
CA ILE A 115 37.77 12.77 0.65
C ILE A 115 36.43 11.99 0.60
N ILE A 116 35.57 12.18 1.60
CA ILE A 116 34.25 11.52 1.69
C ILE A 116 33.39 11.90 0.49
N LYS A 117 33.39 13.18 0.10
CA LYS A 117 32.68 13.66 -1.08
C LYS A 117 33.13 12.93 -2.36
N ARG A 118 34.46 12.81 -2.57
CA ARG A 118 35.02 12.12 -3.75
C ARG A 118 34.61 10.67 -3.76
N HIS A 119 34.71 9.95 -2.64
CA HIS A 119 34.28 8.57 -2.51
C HIS A 119 32.79 8.41 -2.79
N SER A 120 31.96 9.30 -2.27
CA SER A 120 30.53 9.28 -2.50
C SER A 120 30.18 9.44 -3.98
N ILE A 121 30.85 10.35 -4.68
CA ILE A 121 30.65 10.58 -6.11
C ILE A 121 31.06 9.33 -6.91
N VAL A 122 32.23 8.76 -6.65
CA VAL A 122 32.73 7.55 -7.34
C VAL A 122 31.79 6.38 -7.08
N TYR A 123 31.33 6.20 -5.84
CA TYR A 123 30.37 5.17 -5.50
C TYR A 123 29.04 5.29 -6.27
N LEU A 124 28.51 6.50 -6.40
CA LEU A 124 27.28 6.76 -7.14
C LEU A 124 27.47 6.54 -8.64
N GLN A 125 28.60 7.02 -9.19
CA GLN A 125 28.93 6.84 -10.62
C GLN A 125 29.05 5.36 -10.98
N ASN A 126 29.68 4.55 -10.14
CA ASN A 126 29.77 3.10 -10.35
C ASN A 126 28.38 2.39 -10.34
N ARG A 127 27.37 3.05 -9.83
CA ARG A 127 25.96 2.60 -9.84
C ARG A 127 25.12 3.25 -10.96
N GLY A 128 25.75 3.98 -11.88
CA GLY A 128 25.06 4.65 -12.98
C GLY A 128 24.33 5.95 -12.58
N ILE A 129 24.58 6.49 -11.37
CA ILE A 129 24.00 7.74 -10.90
C ILE A 129 24.95 8.87 -11.23
N GLY A 130 24.59 9.70 -12.20
CA GLY A 130 25.39 10.83 -12.65
C GLY A 130 25.11 12.14 -11.91
N MET A 131 25.86 13.17 -12.25
CA MET A 131 25.68 14.51 -11.66
C MET A 131 24.27 15.10 -11.87
N PRO A 132 23.62 14.89 -13.04
CA PRO A 132 22.23 15.33 -13.22
C PRO A 132 21.27 14.71 -12.20
N ASP A 133 21.44 13.42 -11.87
CA ASP A 133 20.60 12.73 -10.89
C ASP A 133 20.89 13.22 -9.47
N ILE A 134 22.17 13.45 -9.16
CA ILE A 134 22.60 13.99 -7.86
C ILE A 134 21.92 15.34 -7.59
N ILE A 135 21.88 16.21 -8.58
CA ILE A 135 21.21 17.52 -8.47
C ILE A 135 19.70 17.36 -8.38
N ARG A 136 19.10 16.54 -9.28
CA ARG A 136 17.66 16.33 -9.36
C ARG A 136 17.07 15.79 -8.07
N TYR A 137 17.76 14.86 -7.43
CA TYR A 137 17.28 14.20 -6.20
C TYR A 137 17.84 14.82 -4.93
N GLY A 138 18.64 15.89 -5.01
CA GLY A 138 19.19 16.57 -3.86
C GLY A 138 20.13 15.69 -3.02
N ILE A 139 20.94 14.83 -3.65
CA ILE A 139 21.79 13.86 -2.95
C ILE A 139 22.96 14.59 -2.28
N GLY A 140 23.21 14.25 -1.03
CA GLY A 140 24.32 14.81 -0.25
C GLY A 140 25.03 13.72 0.56
N TYR A 141 25.95 14.15 1.41
CA TYR A 141 26.71 13.30 2.32
C TYR A 141 26.83 13.95 3.69
N CYS A 142 27.13 13.16 4.70
CA CYS A 142 27.50 13.59 6.05
C CYS A 142 28.94 13.17 6.31
N GLU A 143 29.73 14.00 7.01
CA GLU A 143 31.14 13.70 7.32
C GLU A 143 31.28 12.82 8.56
N GLU A 144 30.35 12.97 9.50
CA GLU A 144 30.27 12.12 10.68
C GLU A 144 29.22 11.03 10.41
N GLY A 145 29.64 9.79 10.45
CA GLY A 145 28.71 8.67 10.29
C GLY A 145 27.75 8.59 11.48
N VAL A 146 26.49 8.25 11.22
CA VAL A 146 25.50 7.91 12.26
C VAL A 146 25.82 6.55 12.83
#